data_eb633ef1b546ba9844f9a44ab7ae34a3
#
_entry.id   eb633ef1b546ba9844f9a44ab7ae34a3
#
_cell.length_a   1.000
_cell.length_b   1.000
_cell.length_c   1.000
_cell.angle_alpha   90.00
_cell.angle_beta   90.00
_cell.angle_gamma   90.00
#
_symmetry.space_group_name_H-M   'P 1'
#
loop_
_entity.id
_entity.type
_entity.pdbx_description
1 polymer ?
#
loop_
_entity_poly.entity_id
_entity_poly.type
_entity_poly.pdbx_seq_one_letter_code
_entity_poly.pdbx_strand_id
1 'polypeptide(L)'
;MEFNTTPLESLTAALAYAMGVEPPEYAQSANEDLTAYIDRCLAGQKADRVFIYNSDAIGQWLVDKYPQYSEEARSRTELILPMITVDPPMTPCAFGTMYTGAPTKVHGIEVYERKLITIDTLFDALARAGKKVALLSLTDYSMSIIFAGRDIDYYIYDTYAEINAKAAQLIVEDNYDFILTYNANFDDTLHKKGPEHPDTLGEMYFNFKTFCMFDQMIRNLWGKHNVLVGTGMDHGCHLREDGRGVHGANIPEDRNIVHFYKIYPKKD
;
A
#
# COMPACT_ATOMS: atom_id res chain seq x y z
N MET A 1 7.78 2.26 22.50
CA MET A 1 8.29 1.93 21.14
C MET A 1 9.05 3.14 20.63
N GLU A 2 10.17 2.94 19.91
CA GLU A 2 10.85 4.02 19.21
C GLU A 2 10.26 4.21 17.82
N PHE A 3 10.44 5.40 17.22
CA PHE A 3 10.03 5.64 15.84
C PHE A 3 10.93 4.89 14.87
N ASN A 4 10.33 4.33 13.82
CA ASN A 4 11.07 3.87 12.65
C ASN A 4 11.77 5.06 11.96
N THR A 5 12.77 4.76 11.14
CA THR A 5 13.61 5.80 10.50
C THR A 5 13.44 5.86 8.97
N THR A 6 12.91 4.82 8.36
CA THR A 6 12.70 4.78 6.90
C THR A 6 11.45 5.55 6.52
N PRO A 7 11.54 6.69 5.82
CA PRO A 7 10.39 7.53 5.54
C PRO A 7 9.50 6.97 4.43
N LEU A 8 8.18 7.16 4.57
CA LEU A 8 7.19 6.72 3.59
C LEU A 8 7.38 7.37 2.21
N GLU A 9 7.90 8.60 2.16
CA GLU A 9 8.23 9.34 0.93
C GLU A 9 9.16 8.55 -0.01
N SER A 10 10.01 7.68 0.53
CA SER A 10 10.98 6.91 -0.26
C SER A 10 10.36 5.79 -1.10
N LEU A 11 9.08 5.48 -0.89
CA LEU A 11 8.42 4.34 -1.54
C LEU A 11 8.13 4.60 -3.02
N THR A 12 7.60 5.77 -3.36
CA THR A 12 7.19 6.09 -4.74
C THR A 12 8.33 5.92 -5.74
N ALA A 13 9.50 6.50 -5.45
CA ALA A 13 10.65 6.38 -6.34
C ALA A 13 11.17 4.94 -6.44
N ALA A 14 11.05 4.15 -5.37
CA ALA A 14 11.41 2.74 -5.41
C ALA A 14 10.45 1.89 -6.26
N LEU A 15 9.14 2.19 -6.24
CA LEU A 15 8.15 1.54 -7.12
C LEU A 15 8.33 1.95 -8.59
N ALA A 16 8.63 3.22 -8.84
CA ALA A 16 8.99 3.70 -10.18
C ALA A 16 10.27 2.99 -10.69
N TYR A 17 11.29 2.89 -9.84
CA TYR A 17 12.51 2.13 -10.14
C TYR A 17 12.22 0.67 -10.48
N ALA A 18 11.33 0.01 -9.72
CA ALA A 18 10.93 -1.37 -9.98
C ALA A 18 10.37 -1.56 -11.40
N MET A 19 9.60 -0.58 -11.87
CA MET A 19 8.95 -0.59 -13.19
C MET A 19 9.83 -0.01 -14.32
N GLY A 20 11.02 0.51 -13.98
CA GLY A 20 11.93 1.13 -14.96
C GLY A 20 11.40 2.44 -15.53
N VAL A 21 10.66 3.21 -14.72
CA VAL A 21 10.12 4.52 -15.11
C VAL A 21 10.75 5.64 -14.27
N GLU A 22 10.79 6.84 -14.84
CA GLU A 22 11.21 8.04 -14.09
C GLU A 22 10.19 8.33 -12.98
N PRO A 23 10.65 8.62 -11.75
CA PRO A 23 9.75 8.93 -10.65
C PRO A 23 9.00 10.26 -10.89
N PRO A 24 7.91 10.52 -10.14
CA PRO A 24 7.25 11.81 -10.14
C PRO A 24 8.19 12.97 -9.78
N GLU A 25 7.87 14.19 -10.29
CA GLU A 25 8.73 15.37 -10.20
C GLU A 25 9.19 15.71 -8.76
N TYR A 26 8.32 15.54 -7.76
CA TYR A 26 8.60 15.90 -6.37
C TYR A 26 8.94 14.68 -5.48
N ALA A 27 9.12 13.51 -6.07
CA ALA A 27 9.45 12.30 -5.31
C ALA A 27 10.82 12.41 -4.64
N GLN A 28 10.90 12.01 -3.38
CA GLN A 28 12.17 11.89 -2.67
C GLN A 28 12.98 10.68 -3.17
N SER A 29 14.22 10.56 -2.72
CA SER A 29 15.09 9.44 -3.09
C SER A 29 14.44 8.09 -2.82
N ALA A 30 14.69 7.15 -3.72
CA ALA A 30 14.14 5.80 -3.62
C ALA A 30 14.64 5.07 -2.36
N ASN A 31 13.79 4.23 -1.80
CA ASN A 31 14.14 3.35 -0.69
C ASN A 31 15.27 2.38 -1.12
N GLU A 32 16.42 2.46 -0.45
CA GLU A 32 17.62 1.69 -0.80
C GLU A 32 17.44 0.19 -0.56
N ASP A 33 16.75 -0.22 0.50
CA ASP A 33 16.52 -1.63 0.81
C ASP A 33 15.63 -2.27 -0.25
N LEU A 34 14.56 -1.56 -0.68
CA LEU A 34 13.66 -2.07 -1.70
C LEU A 34 14.34 -2.11 -3.08
N THR A 35 15.11 -1.09 -3.46
CA THR A 35 15.83 -1.08 -4.74
C THR A 35 16.93 -2.14 -4.78
N ALA A 36 17.70 -2.31 -3.70
CA ALA A 36 18.69 -3.39 -3.58
C ALA A 36 18.05 -4.79 -3.62
N TYR A 37 16.87 -4.94 -3.02
CA TYR A 37 16.11 -6.19 -3.10
C TYR A 37 15.67 -6.49 -4.54
N ILE A 38 15.17 -5.47 -5.27
CA ILE A 38 14.78 -5.60 -6.68
C ILE A 38 15.97 -6.02 -7.54
N ASP A 39 17.11 -5.33 -7.42
CA ASP A 39 18.31 -5.63 -8.20
C ASP A 39 18.86 -7.02 -7.93
N ARG A 40 18.86 -7.43 -6.67
CA ARG A 40 19.30 -8.78 -6.26
C ARG A 40 18.42 -9.88 -6.86
N CYS A 41 17.10 -9.68 -6.85
CA CYS A 41 16.16 -10.70 -7.31
C CYS A 41 16.00 -10.74 -8.83
N LEU A 42 16.12 -9.60 -9.51
CA LEU A 42 15.90 -9.47 -10.95
C LEU A 42 17.20 -9.30 -11.75
N ALA A 43 18.37 -9.39 -11.11
CA ALA A 43 19.67 -9.28 -11.77
C ALA A 43 19.78 -8.04 -12.68
N GLY A 44 19.30 -6.88 -12.22
CA GLY A 44 19.28 -5.61 -12.93
C GLY A 44 18.11 -5.44 -13.93
N GLN A 45 17.27 -6.46 -14.13
CA GLN A 45 16.02 -6.32 -14.89
C GLN A 45 14.97 -5.57 -14.07
N LYS A 46 13.87 -5.20 -14.73
CA LYS A 46 12.74 -4.50 -14.10
C LYS A 46 11.54 -5.43 -13.99
N ALA A 47 10.60 -5.05 -13.13
CA ALA A 47 9.34 -5.76 -13.01
C ALA A 47 8.44 -5.46 -14.23
N ASP A 48 7.88 -6.51 -14.80
CA ASP A 48 6.86 -6.41 -15.85
C ASP A 48 5.48 -6.12 -15.24
N ARG A 49 5.27 -6.61 -14.00
CA ARG A 49 4.01 -6.50 -13.26
C ARG A 49 4.27 -6.10 -11.81
N VAL A 50 3.44 -5.21 -11.29
CA VAL A 50 3.42 -4.84 -9.87
C VAL A 50 2.00 -4.96 -9.33
N PHE A 51 1.84 -5.60 -8.19
CA PHE A 51 0.60 -5.69 -7.45
C PHE A 51 0.81 -5.17 -6.03
N ILE A 52 0.04 -4.16 -5.64
CA ILE A 52 0.08 -3.59 -4.29
C ILE A 52 -1.30 -3.72 -3.63
N TYR A 53 -1.33 -4.32 -2.45
CA TYR A 53 -2.48 -4.40 -1.57
C TYR A 53 -2.29 -3.42 -0.40
N ASN A 54 -3.09 -2.37 -0.34
CA ASN A 54 -3.06 -1.44 0.77
C ASN A 54 -4.14 -1.77 1.80
N SER A 55 -3.71 -1.91 3.06
CA SER A 55 -4.59 -2.01 4.24
C SER A 55 -4.52 -0.72 5.04
N ASP A 56 -5.68 -0.22 5.47
CA ASP A 56 -5.79 1.01 6.25
C ASP A 56 -5.53 0.77 7.74
N ALA A 57 -4.81 1.68 8.38
CA ALA A 57 -4.65 1.85 9.84
C ALA A 57 -4.02 0.67 10.61
N ILE A 58 -3.42 -0.31 9.97
CA ILE A 58 -2.77 -1.44 10.65
C ILE A 58 -1.36 -1.03 11.07
N GLY A 59 -1.20 -0.55 12.31
CA GLY A 59 0.10 -0.18 12.86
C GLY A 59 1.04 -1.36 13.08
N GLN A 60 2.34 -1.11 13.00
CA GLN A 60 3.38 -2.13 13.23
C GLN A 60 3.23 -2.79 14.60
N TRP A 61 2.86 -2.04 15.64
CA TRP A 61 2.69 -2.58 16.99
C TRP A 61 1.65 -3.70 17.07
N LEU A 62 0.57 -3.64 16.26
CA LEU A 62 -0.42 -4.72 16.18
C LEU A 62 0.17 -5.95 15.49
N VAL A 63 0.92 -5.74 14.41
CA VAL A 63 1.59 -6.83 13.68
C VAL A 63 2.62 -7.54 14.57
N ASP A 64 3.30 -6.81 15.43
CA ASP A 64 4.29 -7.36 16.37
C ASP A 64 3.65 -8.01 17.60
N LYS A 65 2.54 -7.45 18.10
CA LYS A 65 1.80 -7.98 19.27
C LYS A 65 0.97 -9.23 18.91
N TYR A 66 0.47 -9.30 17.69
CA TYR A 66 -0.41 -10.38 17.20
C TYR A 66 0.17 -11.07 15.95
N PRO A 67 1.39 -11.63 16.03
CA PRO A 67 2.11 -12.16 14.87
C PRO A 67 1.35 -13.28 14.14
N GLN A 68 0.50 -14.04 14.85
CA GLN A 68 -0.29 -15.11 14.27
C GLN A 68 -1.23 -14.66 13.14
N TYR A 69 -1.63 -13.40 13.11
CA TYR A 69 -2.50 -12.87 12.05
C TYR A 69 -1.73 -12.52 10.76
N SER A 70 -0.43 -12.22 10.88
CA SER A 70 0.44 -11.88 9.75
C SER A 70 1.45 -12.97 9.37
N GLU A 71 1.53 -14.07 10.12
CA GLU A 71 2.54 -15.13 9.95
C GLU A 71 2.57 -15.69 8.52
N GLU A 72 1.41 -15.95 7.92
CA GLU A 72 1.36 -16.46 6.54
C GLU A 72 1.91 -15.41 5.55
N ALA A 73 1.55 -14.13 5.67
CA ALA A 73 2.08 -13.06 4.82
C ALA A 73 3.60 -12.92 5.00
N ARG A 74 4.09 -12.96 6.25
CA ARG A 74 5.53 -12.95 6.55
C ARG A 74 6.27 -14.12 5.90
N SER A 75 5.70 -15.32 5.93
CA SER A 75 6.32 -16.52 5.34
C SER A 75 6.36 -16.50 3.80
N ARG A 76 5.47 -15.74 3.18
CA ARG A 76 5.38 -15.59 1.71
C ARG A 76 6.24 -14.47 1.16
N THR A 77 6.66 -13.53 1.99
CA THR A 77 7.45 -12.35 1.60
C THR A 77 8.89 -12.47 2.07
N GLU A 78 9.81 -11.78 1.40
CA GLU A 78 11.25 -11.85 1.71
C GLU A 78 11.79 -10.52 2.23
N LEU A 79 11.21 -9.40 1.82
CA LEU A 79 11.56 -8.08 2.34
C LEU A 79 10.44 -7.62 3.27
N ILE A 80 10.77 -7.44 4.54
CA ILE A 80 9.94 -6.81 5.55
C ILE A 80 10.57 -5.44 5.82
N LEU A 81 9.81 -4.38 5.55
CA LEU A 81 10.31 -3.01 5.56
C LEU A 81 9.55 -2.18 6.61
N PRO A 82 10.12 -2.00 7.83
CA PRO A 82 9.59 -1.05 8.80
C PRO A 82 9.77 0.38 8.28
N MET A 83 8.67 1.15 8.28
CA MET A 83 8.66 2.53 7.79
C MET A 83 7.99 3.46 8.80
N ILE A 84 8.28 4.74 8.70
CA ILE A 84 7.56 5.80 9.40
C ILE A 84 6.67 6.54 8.41
N THR A 85 5.37 6.62 8.74
CA THR A 85 4.44 7.42 7.96
C THR A 85 4.49 8.90 8.32
N VAL A 86 3.73 9.70 7.60
CA VAL A 86 3.68 11.16 7.75
C VAL A 86 3.15 11.63 9.11
N ASP A 87 3.33 12.90 9.39
CA ASP A 87 2.68 13.62 10.50
C ASP A 87 1.80 14.74 9.90
N PRO A 88 0.48 14.71 10.12
CA PRO A 88 -0.31 13.73 10.90
C PRO A 88 -0.51 12.40 10.16
N PRO A 89 -0.52 11.25 10.89
CA PRO A 89 -0.78 9.92 10.34
C PRO A 89 -2.28 9.74 10.05
N MET A 90 -2.69 10.23 8.90
CA MET A 90 -4.08 10.22 8.41
C MET A 90 -4.11 9.72 6.97
N THR A 91 -5.11 8.93 6.63
CA THR A 91 -5.24 8.24 5.34
C THR A 91 -4.95 9.13 4.11
N PRO A 92 -5.59 10.32 3.94
CA PRO A 92 -5.31 11.13 2.75
C PRO A 92 -3.90 11.74 2.75
N CYS A 93 -3.34 12.07 3.92
CA CYS A 93 -1.97 12.55 4.04
C CYS A 93 -0.95 11.46 3.69
N ALA A 94 -1.16 10.27 4.24
CA ALA A 94 -0.27 9.13 4.05
C ALA A 94 -0.29 8.62 2.62
N PHE A 95 -1.46 8.38 2.02
CA PHE A 95 -1.54 7.97 0.61
C PHE A 95 -1.06 9.06 -0.35
N GLY A 96 -1.34 10.33 -0.05
CA GLY A 96 -0.79 11.45 -0.80
C GLY A 96 0.74 11.35 -0.89
N THR A 97 1.40 11.18 0.24
CA THR A 97 2.86 10.98 0.31
C THR A 97 3.29 9.66 -0.34
N MET A 98 2.60 8.55 -0.05
CA MET A 98 2.95 7.21 -0.54
C MET A 98 2.98 7.12 -2.06
N TYR A 99 2.14 7.89 -2.78
CA TYR A 99 2.04 7.80 -4.24
C TYR A 99 2.47 9.05 -5.00
N THR A 100 2.86 10.13 -4.30
CA THR A 100 3.61 11.24 -4.90
C THR A 100 5.11 11.14 -4.62
N GLY A 101 5.49 10.51 -3.50
CA GLY A 101 6.84 10.56 -2.94
C GLY A 101 7.19 11.93 -2.35
N ALA A 102 6.23 12.84 -2.27
CA ALA A 102 6.41 14.21 -1.80
C ALA A 102 5.94 14.38 -0.34
N PRO A 103 6.57 15.28 0.44
CA PRO A 103 6.05 15.66 1.76
C PRO A 103 4.64 16.24 1.69
N THR A 104 3.87 16.15 2.78
CA THR A 104 2.48 16.64 2.89
C THR A 104 2.31 18.10 2.44
N LYS A 105 3.26 18.98 2.80
CA LYS A 105 3.30 20.40 2.38
C LYS A 105 3.40 20.60 0.86
N VAL A 106 4.00 19.65 0.17
CA VAL A 106 4.22 19.73 -1.29
C VAL A 106 3.01 19.19 -2.04
N HIS A 107 2.45 18.05 -1.63
CA HIS A 107 1.22 17.53 -2.26
C HIS A 107 -0.06 18.22 -1.76
N GLY A 108 0.05 19.05 -0.70
CA GLY A 108 -1.00 19.97 -0.26
C GLY A 108 -2.10 19.37 0.60
N ILE A 109 -1.93 18.15 1.14
CA ILE A 109 -2.85 17.54 2.11
C ILE A 109 -2.11 17.39 3.44
N GLU A 110 -2.33 18.35 4.36
CA GLU A 110 -1.65 18.44 5.65
C GLU A 110 -2.56 18.11 6.85
N VAL A 111 -3.85 17.88 6.58
CA VAL A 111 -4.86 17.51 7.56
C VAL A 111 -5.80 16.48 6.96
N TYR A 112 -6.74 15.94 7.74
CA TYR A 112 -7.76 15.05 7.19
C TYR A 112 -8.71 15.81 6.26
N GLU A 113 -8.28 15.95 5.01
CA GLU A 113 -9.13 16.44 3.92
C GLU A 113 -8.95 15.57 2.67
N ARG A 114 -10.04 15.29 1.98
CA ARG A 114 -10.05 14.50 0.75
C ARG A 114 -10.02 15.42 -0.47
N LYS A 115 -8.91 16.15 -0.59
CA LYS A 115 -8.64 17.10 -1.66
C LYS A 115 -7.91 16.42 -2.80
N LEU A 116 -8.31 16.72 -4.04
CA LEU A 116 -7.61 16.22 -5.22
C LEU A 116 -6.14 16.66 -5.22
N ILE A 117 -5.23 15.71 -5.37
CA ILE A 117 -3.80 15.97 -5.56
C ILE A 117 -3.59 16.42 -7.01
N THR A 118 -2.99 17.60 -7.17
CA THR A 118 -2.76 18.22 -8.48
C THR A 118 -1.33 18.08 -8.99
N ILE A 119 -0.40 17.69 -8.13
CA ILE A 119 0.98 17.42 -8.53
C ILE A 119 1.11 16.03 -9.15
N ASP A 120 2.26 15.77 -9.76
CA ASP A 120 2.62 14.51 -10.38
C ASP A 120 2.63 13.36 -9.37
N THR A 121 2.13 12.17 -9.77
CA THR A 121 2.08 10.97 -8.94
C THR A 121 2.71 9.79 -9.65
N LEU A 122 2.93 8.70 -8.91
CA LEU A 122 3.36 7.42 -9.49
C LEU A 122 2.44 6.98 -10.64
N PHE A 123 1.14 7.21 -10.52
CA PHE A 123 0.17 6.84 -11.54
C PHE A 123 0.37 7.62 -12.83
N ASP A 124 0.67 8.92 -12.73
CA ASP A 124 0.98 9.77 -13.89
C ASP A 124 2.31 9.35 -14.53
N ALA A 125 3.32 9.06 -13.72
CA ALA A 125 4.62 8.61 -14.20
C ALA A 125 4.50 7.28 -14.96
N LEU A 126 3.73 6.34 -14.43
CA LEU A 126 3.45 5.05 -15.08
C LEU A 126 2.67 5.25 -16.40
N ALA A 127 1.61 6.05 -16.39
CA ALA A 127 0.80 6.34 -17.58
C ALA A 127 1.64 7.01 -18.69
N ARG A 128 2.49 8.00 -18.35
CA ARG A 128 3.44 8.62 -19.30
C ARG A 128 4.42 7.63 -19.92
N ALA A 129 4.80 6.61 -19.16
CA ALA A 129 5.67 5.52 -19.63
C ALA A 129 4.92 4.44 -20.43
N GLY A 130 3.62 4.64 -20.71
CA GLY A 130 2.78 3.70 -21.43
C GLY A 130 2.38 2.46 -20.62
N LYS A 131 2.51 2.50 -19.30
CA LYS A 131 2.10 1.40 -18.42
C LYS A 131 0.61 1.47 -18.16
N LYS A 132 -0.07 0.32 -18.19
CA LYS A 132 -1.47 0.20 -17.82
C LYS A 132 -1.62 0.07 -16.31
N VAL A 133 -2.36 0.98 -15.72
CA VAL A 133 -2.57 1.08 -14.27
C VAL A 133 -4.03 0.87 -13.93
N ALA A 134 -4.31 0.02 -12.94
CA ALA A 134 -5.63 -0.16 -12.33
C ALA A 134 -5.60 0.26 -10.87
N LEU A 135 -6.50 1.15 -10.47
CA LEU A 135 -6.74 1.56 -9.10
C LEU A 135 -8.10 1.07 -8.64
N LEU A 136 -8.11 0.21 -7.60
CA LEU A 136 -9.34 -0.34 -7.03
C LEU A 136 -9.56 0.23 -5.62
N SER A 137 -10.74 0.80 -5.38
CA SER A 137 -11.07 1.46 -4.11
C SER A 137 -12.57 1.47 -3.87
N LEU A 138 -12.95 1.82 -2.65
CA LEU A 138 -14.35 2.09 -2.29
C LEU A 138 -14.81 3.47 -2.81
N THR A 139 -16.12 3.56 -3.04
CA THR A 139 -16.81 4.83 -3.30
C THR A 139 -16.63 5.76 -2.10
N ASP A 140 -16.34 7.04 -2.35
CA ASP A 140 -16.19 8.09 -1.34
C ASP A 140 -15.08 7.88 -0.29
N TYR A 141 -14.09 7.01 -0.56
CA TYR A 141 -12.89 6.86 0.28
C TYR A 141 -11.72 7.72 -0.23
N SER A 142 -10.72 7.95 0.62
CA SER A 142 -9.60 8.84 0.32
C SER A 142 -8.92 8.49 -1.00
N MET A 143 -8.64 7.21 -1.23
CA MET A 143 -7.92 6.74 -2.43
C MET A 143 -8.67 7.07 -3.73
N SER A 144 -10.00 6.90 -3.77
CA SER A 144 -10.83 7.19 -4.94
C SER A 144 -10.97 8.69 -5.23
N ILE A 145 -10.84 9.54 -4.20
CA ILE A 145 -11.04 10.98 -4.32
C ILE A 145 -9.74 11.72 -4.61
N ILE A 146 -8.68 11.47 -3.80
CA ILE A 146 -7.44 12.26 -3.91
C ILE A 146 -6.65 12.00 -5.19
N PHE A 147 -6.88 10.85 -5.84
CA PHE A 147 -6.24 10.48 -7.11
C PHE A 147 -7.18 10.48 -8.31
N ALA A 148 -8.38 11.03 -8.19
CA ALA A 148 -9.34 11.07 -9.30
C ALA A 148 -8.81 11.83 -10.54
N GLY A 149 -9.30 11.46 -11.73
CA GLY A 149 -9.09 12.20 -12.97
C GLY A 149 -7.73 12.03 -13.64
N ARG A 150 -6.94 11.01 -13.26
CA ARG A 150 -5.68 10.65 -13.92
C ARG A 150 -5.93 9.71 -15.10
N ASP A 151 -4.97 9.60 -15.99
CA ASP A 151 -5.04 8.73 -17.18
C ASP A 151 -4.74 7.25 -16.82
N ILE A 152 -5.62 6.69 -15.96
CA ILE A 152 -5.57 5.31 -15.48
C ILE A 152 -6.98 4.71 -15.42
N ASP A 153 -7.10 3.40 -15.25
CA ASP A 153 -8.38 2.74 -15.07
C ASP A 153 -8.78 2.69 -13.59
N TYR A 154 -10.01 3.12 -13.29
CA TYR A 154 -10.59 3.12 -11.95
C TYR A 154 -11.67 2.06 -11.82
N TYR A 155 -11.58 1.27 -10.75
CA TYR A 155 -12.57 0.28 -10.35
C TYR A 155 -13.08 0.63 -8.95
N ILE A 156 -14.15 1.42 -8.91
CA ILE A 156 -14.72 1.96 -7.67
C ILE A 156 -16.01 1.22 -7.36
N TYR A 157 -16.09 0.65 -6.18
CA TYR A 157 -17.18 -0.21 -5.72
C TYR A 157 -17.67 0.20 -4.34
N ASP A 158 -18.81 -0.33 -3.93
CA ASP A 158 -19.41 -0.03 -2.62
C ASP A 158 -19.02 -1.03 -1.53
N THR A 159 -18.41 -2.16 -1.91
CA THR A 159 -18.02 -3.21 -0.97
C THR A 159 -16.62 -3.75 -1.20
N TYR A 160 -15.95 -4.17 -0.13
CA TYR A 160 -14.64 -4.85 -0.19
C TYR A 160 -14.70 -6.17 -0.97
N ALA A 161 -15.84 -6.87 -0.94
CA ALA A 161 -16.02 -8.10 -1.69
C ALA A 161 -15.96 -7.86 -3.20
N GLU A 162 -16.57 -6.79 -3.70
CA GLU A 162 -16.52 -6.40 -5.11
C GLU A 162 -15.12 -5.96 -5.53
N ILE A 163 -14.43 -5.17 -4.69
CA ILE A 163 -13.03 -4.77 -4.92
C ILE A 163 -12.15 -6.02 -5.06
N ASN A 164 -12.24 -6.93 -4.10
CA ASN A 164 -11.40 -8.12 -4.08
C ASN A 164 -11.73 -9.08 -5.24
N ALA A 165 -13.02 -9.23 -5.59
CA ALA A 165 -13.43 -10.01 -6.75
C ALA A 165 -12.89 -9.41 -8.05
N LYS A 166 -12.94 -8.08 -8.19
CA LYS A 166 -12.40 -7.38 -9.37
C LYS A 166 -10.88 -7.51 -9.43
N ALA A 167 -10.17 -7.33 -8.32
CA ALA A 167 -8.72 -7.52 -8.26
C ALA A 167 -8.33 -8.95 -8.71
N ALA A 168 -9.04 -9.97 -8.22
CA ALA A 168 -8.84 -11.36 -8.65
C ALA A 168 -9.07 -11.52 -10.16
N GLN A 169 -10.13 -10.92 -10.71
CA GLN A 169 -10.42 -10.93 -12.14
C GLN A 169 -9.27 -10.30 -12.94
N LEU A 170 -8.77 -9.11 -12.54
CA LEU A 170 -7.67 -8.44 -13.22
C LEU A 170 -6.36 -9.24 -13.19
N ILE A 171 -6.09 -9.96 -12.09
CA ILE A 171 -4.95 -10.88 -12.02
C ILE A 171 -5.09 -12.02 -13.04
N VAL A 172 -6.30 -12.58 -13.21
CA VAL A 172 -6.57 -13.64 -14.20
C VAL A 172 -6.45 -13.12 -15.64
N GLU A 173 -6.95 -11.92 -15.90
CA GLU A 173 -6.90 -11.29 -17.23
C GLU A 173 -5.49 -10.90 -17.67
N ASP A 174 -4.57 -10.62 -16.73
CA ASP A 174 -3.16 -10.25 -16.95
C ASP A 174 -2.96 -9.09 -17.95
N ASN A 175 -3.83 -8.07 -17.85
CA ASN A 175 -3.88 -6.95 -18.80
C ASN A 175 -3.27 -5.64 -18.26
N TYR A 176 -2.88 -5.61 -16.97
CA TYR A 176 -2.34 -4.42 -16.29
C TYR A 176 -0.89 -4.62 -15.89
N ASP A 177 -0.09 -3.56 -16.00
CA ASP A 177 1.29 -3.54 -15.53
C ASP A 177 1.37 -3.22 -14.04
N PHE A 178 0.45 -2.39 -13.53
CA PHE A 178 0.38 -2.00 -12.12
C PHE A 178 -1.08 -2.11 -11.63
N ILE A 179 -1.31 -2.89 -10.60
CA ILE A 179 -2.61 -3.03 -9.93
C ILE A 179 -2.45 -2.59 -8.49
N LEU A 180 -3.25 -1.62 -8.08
CA LEU A 180 -3.37 -1.16 -6.71
C LEU A 180 -4.77 -1.45 -6.20
N THR A 181 -4.88 -2.15 -5.07
CA THR A 181 -6.14 -2.35 -4.36
C THR A 181 -6.06 -1.84 -2.93
N TYR A 182 -7.12 -1.19 -2.47
CA TYR A 182 -7.21 -0.57 -1.16
C TYR A 182 -8.43 -1.10 -0.39
N ASN A 183 -8.18 -1.56 0.84
CA ASN A 183 -9.19 -2.01 1.78
C ASN A 183 -9.07 -1.28 3.13
N ALA A 184 -10.16 -0.65 3.58
CA ALA A 184 -10.25 0.10 4.84
C ALA A 184 -11.10 -0.61 5.92
N ASN A 185 -11.44 -1.89 5.71
CA ASN A 185 -12.31 -2.64 6.64
C ASN A 185 -11.78 -2.70 8.07
N PHE A 186 -10.46 -2.71 8.25
CA PHE A 186 -9.84 -2.65 9.58
C PHE A 186 -10.10 -1.28 10.22
N ASP A 187 -9.86 -0.18 9.53
CA ASP A 187 -10.09 1.19 10.02
C ASP A 187 -11.57 1.46 10.33
N ASP A 188 -12.48 1.02 9.44
CA ASP A 188 -13.93 1.13 9.66
C ASP A 188 -14.39 0.43 10.95
N THR A 189 -13.77 -0.69 11.31
CA THR A 189 -14.08 -1.45 12.52
C THR A 189 -13.36 -0.89 13.74
N LEU A 190 -12.11 -0.45 13.57
CA LEU A 190 -11.26 0.20 14.56
C LEU A 190 -11.97 1.38 15.24
N HIS A 191 -12.53 2.30 14.44
CA HIS A 191 -13.22 3.48 14.94
C HIS A 191 -14.48 3.18 15.76
N LYS A 192 -15.07 2.00 15.58
CA LYS A 192 -16.31 1.58 16.30
C LYS A 192 -15.99 0.79 17.57
N LYS A 193 -14.94 -0.04 17.54
CA LYS A 193 -14.71 -1.10 18.52
C LYS A 193 -13.35 -1.07 19.22
N GLY A 194 -12.39 -0.30 18.70
CA GLY A 194 -11.01 -0.25 19.20
C GLY A 194 -10.09 -1.26 18.50
N PRO A 195 -8.75 -1.00 18.57
CA PRO A 195 -7.76 -1.74 17.76
C PRO A 195 -7.61 -3.21 18.14
N GLU A 196 -7.83 -3.57 19.40
CA GLU A 196 -7.65 -4.93 19.92
C GLU A 196 -8.97 -5.69 20.12
N HIS A 197 -10.10 -5.13 19.68
CA HIS A 197 -11.37 -5.85 19.71
C HIS A 197 -11.30 -7.07 18.78
N PRO A 198 -11.88 -8.25 19.16
CA PRO A 198 -11.83 -9.45 18.34
C PRO A 198 -12.27 -9.25 16.88
N ASP A 199 -13.31 -8.43 16.64
CA ASP A 199 -13.76 -8.14 15.28
C ASP A 199 -12.73 -7.32 14.50
N THR A 200 -12.08 -6.33 15.13
CA THR A 200 -11.02 -5.53 14.49
C THR A 200 -9.79 -6.37 14.17
N LEU A 201 -9.38 -7.24 15.10
CA LEU A 201 -8.32 -8.21 14.84
C LEU A 201 -8.72 -9.24 13.77
N GLY A 202 -10.02 -9.57 13.68
CA GLY A 202 -10.58 -10.37 12.60
C GLY A 202 -10.40 -9.71 11.23
N GLU A 203 -10.59 -8.38 11.14
CA GLU A 203 -10.36 -7.62 9.90
C GLU A 203 -8.87 -7.53 9.56
N MET A 204 -7.97 -7.40 10.54
CA MET A 204 -6.52 -7.51 10.33
C MET A 204 -6.16 -8.86 9.73
N TYR A 205 -6.67 -9.96 10.28
CA TYR A 205 -6.46 -11.30 9.74
C TYR A 205 -7.01 -11.45 8.32
N PHE A 206 -8.21 -10.91 8.07
CA PHE A 206 -8.84 -10.90 6.75
C PHE A 206 -7.96 -10.20 5.70
N ASN A 207 -7.40 -9.01 6.03
CA ASN A 207 -6.51 -8.28 5.12
C ASN A 207 -5.27 -9.11 4.76
N PHE A 208 -4.58 -9.69 5.74
CA PHE A 208 -3.42 -10.53 5.45
C PHE A 208 -3.77 -11.80 4.66
N LYS A 209 -4.91 -12.42 4.94
CA LYS A 209 -5.38 -13.59 4.18
C LYS A 209 -5.74 -13.23 2.74
N THR A 210 -6.36 -12.09 2.53
CA THR A 210 -6.70 -11.58 1.19
C THR A 210 -5.43 -11.30 0.39
N PHE A 211 -4.44 -10.65 1.00
CA PHE A 211 -3.12 -10.49 0.38
C PHE A 211 -2.50 -11.84 0.00
N CYS A 212 -2.47 -12.81 0.91
CA CYS A 212 -1.92 -14.15 0.65
C CYS A 212 -2.66 -14.88 -0.49
N MET A 213 -3.96 -14.69 -0.61
CA MET A 213 -4.75 -15.22 -1.72
C MET A 213 -4.30 -14.60 -3.06
N PHE A 214 -4.15 -13.28 -3.13
CA PHE A 214 -3.68 -12.61 -4.34
C PHE A 214 -2.24 -13.00 -4.68
N ASP A 215 -1.35 -13.05 -3.71
CA ASP A 215 0.02 -13.54 -3.89
C ASP A 215 0.05 -14.96 -4.49
N GLN A 216 -0.79 -15.87 -3.97
CA GLN A 216 -0.89 -17.23 -4.51
C GLN A 216 -1.41 -17.26 -5.94
N MET A 217 -2.40 -16.43 -6.27
CA MET A 217 -2.92 -16.30 -7.65
C MET A 217 -1.84 -15.79 -8.59
N ILE A 218 -1.16 -14.71 -8.22
CA ILE A 218 -0.08 -14.10 -8.99
C ILE A 218 1.05 -15.10 -9.23
N ARG A 219 1.51 -15.79 -8.19
CA ARG A 219 2.55 -16.83 -8.28
C ARG A 219 2.19 -17.93 -9.29
N ASN A 220 0.90 -18.28 -9.38
CA ASN A 220 0.42 -19.31 -10.29
C ASN A 220 0.21 -18.83 -11.73
N LEU A 221 -0.21 -17.58 -11.91
CA LEU A 221 -0.70 -17.07 -13.19
C LEU A 221 0.32 -16.20 -13.92
N TRP A 222 1.16 -15.44 -13.21
CA TRP A 222 2.09 -14.47 -13.80
C TRP A 222 3.52 -15.00 -13.97
N GLY A 223 3.70 -16.32 -14.06
CA GLY A 223 5.03 -16.94 -14.15
C GLY A 223 5.88 -16.52 -15.35
N LYS A 224 5.29 -15.92 -16.40
CA LYS A 224 6.01 -15.38 -17.56
C LYS A 224 6.54 -13.95 -17.36
N HIS A 225 6.26 -13.32 -16.22
CA HIS A 225 6.65 -11.95 -15.90
C HIS A 225 7.64 -11.91 -14.73
N ASN A 226 8.46 -10.86 -14.70
CA ASN A 226 9.11 -10.39 -13.49
C ASN A 226 8.08 -9.63 -12.67
N VAL A 227 7.81 -10.05 -11.45
CA VAL A 227 6.69 -9.52 -10.66
C VAL A 227 7.17 -9.00 -9.30
N LEU A 228 6.72 -7.81 -8.91
CA LEU A 228 6.78 -7.32 -7.54
C LEU A 228 5.37 -7.38 -6.93
N VAL A 229 5.24 -8.09 -5.81
CA VAL A 229 4.01 -8.15 -5.01
C VAL A 229 4.29 -7.49 -3.67
N GLY A 230 3.39 -6.61 -3.22
CA GLY A 230 3.54 -5.95 -1.93
C GLY A 230 2.23 -5.77 -1.19
N THR A 231 2.30 -5.76 0.15
CA THR A 231 1.24 -5.21 1.00
C THR A 231 1.82 -4.11 1.87
N GLY A 232 1.14 -2.97 1.91
CA GLY A 232 1.56 -1.79 2.62
C GLY A 232 0.44 -1.15 3.41
N MET A 233 0.78 -0.67 4.59
CA MET A 233 -0.09 0.09 5.48
C MET A 233 0.22 1.57 5.32
N ASP A 234 -0.78 2.41 5.45
CA ASP A 234 -0.64 3.85 5.32
C ASP A 234 -0.29 4.54 6.65
N HIS A 235 -0.92 4.12 7.73
CA HIS A 235 -0.64 4.55 9.11
C HIS A 235 -1.03 3.46 10.13
N GLY A 236 -0.76 3.71 11.39
CA GLY A 236 -1.21 2.89 12.50
C GLY A 236 -2.37 3.54 13.25
N CYS A 237 -2.59 3.08 14.49
CA CYS A 237 -3.68 3.53 15.34
C CYS A 237 -3.38 3.29 16.82
N HIS A 238 -4.17 3.92 17.69
CA HIS A 238 -4.13 3.70 19.12
C HIS A 238 -5.53 3.65 19.75
N LEU A 239 -5.60 3.18 20.99
CA LEU A 239 -6.82 3.10 21.78
C LEU A 239 -7.12 4.44 22.44
N ARG A 240 -8.35 4.94 22.32
CA ARG A 240 -8.87 6.09 23.08
C ARG A 240 -9.37 5.67 24.46
N GLU A 241 -9.53 6.66 25.35
CA GLU A 241 -10.09 6.45 26.70
C GLU A 241 -11.53 5.90 26.67
N ASP A 242 -12.29 6.18 25.62
CA ASP A 242 -13.66 5.69 25.44
C ASP A 242 -13.74 4.26 24.88
N GLY A 243 -12.59 3.60 24.70
CA GLY A 243 -12.48 2.22 24.20
C GLY A 243 -12.53 2.09 22.68
N ARG A 244 -12.73 3.18 21.93
CA ARG A 244 -12.65 3.18 20.45
C ARG A 244 -11.23 3.39 19.97
N GLY A 245 -10.95 3.02 18.72
CA GLY A 245 -9.68 3.31 18.09
C GLY A 245 -9.67 4.67 17.40
N VAL A 246 -8.50 5.25 17.29
CA VAL A 246 -8.23 6.51 16.61
C VAL A 246 -6.79 6.51 16.09
N HIS A 247 -6.52 7.39 15.16
CA HIS A 247 -5.18 7.70 14.64
C HIS A 247 -5.02 9.22 14.48
N GLY A 248 -3.85 9.69 14.05
CA GLY A 248 -3.57 11.10 13.82
C GLY A 248 -2.65 11.74 14.85
N ALA A 249 -2.18 10.98 15.86
CA ALA A 249 -1.24 11.46 16.85
C ALA A 249 0.22 11.21 16.42
N ASN A 250 1.11 12.12 16.79
CA ASN A 250 2.55 11.94 16.56
C ASN A 250 3.16 10.99 17.60
N ILE A 251 2.75 9.73 17.57
CA ILE A 251 3.21 8.65 18.44
C ILE A 251 3.60 7.42 17.60
N PRO A 252 4.48 6.55 18.11
CA PRO A 252 4.93 5.36 17.38
C PRO A 252 3.80 4.42 16.96
N GLU A 253 2.75 4.29 17.79
CA GLU A 253 1.59 3.44 17.51
C GLU A 253 0.84 3.84 16.24
N ASP A 254 0.78 5.14 15.95
CA ASP A 254 0.11 5.70 14.78
C ASP A 254 1.05 5.82 13.59
N ARG A 255 2.36 6.03 13.84
CA ARG A 255 3.31 6.38 12.78
C ARG A 255 4.20 5.23 12.30
N ASN A 256 4.46 4.22 13.14
CA ASN A 256 5.23 3.07 12.71
C ASN A 256 4.33 2.09 11.94
N ILE A 257 4.72 1.83 10.73
CA ILE A 257 4.07 0.87 9.83
C ILE A 257 5.09 -0.16 9.34
N VAL A 258 4.63 -1.23 8.74
CA VAL A 258 5.49 -2.25 8.15
C VAL A 258 4.93 -2.71 6.82
N HIS A 259 5.77 -2.72 5.80
CA HIS A 259 5.41 -3.21 4.47
C HIS A 259 6.08 -4.57 4.21
N PHE A 260 5.44 -5.38 3.39
CA PHE A 260 5.92 -6.71 3.03
C PHE A 260 6.00 -6.82 1.51
N TYR A 261 7.14 -7.29 0.99
CA TYR A 261 7.38 -7.40 -0.44
C TYR A 261 7.92 -8.78 -0.83
N LYS A 262 7.50 -9.23 -2.01
CA LYS A 262 8.01 -10.43 -2.68
C LYS A 262 8.28 -10.14 -4.15
N ILE A 263 9.39 -10.67 -4.66
CA ILE A 263 9.69 -10.66 -6.09
C ILE A 263 9.66 -12.10 -6.60
N TYR A 264 8.99 -12.26 -7.73
CA TYR A 264 8.99 -13.49 -8.52
C TYR A 264 9.68 -13.18 -9.85
N PRO A 265 10.92 -13.66 -10.07
CA PRO A 265 11.51 -13.63 -11.40
C PRO A 265 10.70 -14.48 -12.36
N LYS A 266 10.64 -14.04 -13.63
CA LYS A 266 9.99 -14.83 -14.69
C LYS A 266 10.64 -16.21 -14.77
N LYS A 267 9.81 -17.22 -15.02
CA LYS A 267 10.25 -18.58 -15.26
C LYS A 267 10.64 -18.71 -16.75
N ASP A 268 11.72 -19.42 -17.01
CA ASP A 268 12.15 -19.77 -18.36
C ASP A 268 11.10 -20.62 -19.09
#